data_252c6366e575705897e075365d076b80
#
_entry.id   252c6366e575705897e075365d076b80
#
_cell.length_a   1.000
_cell.length_b   1.000
_cell.length_c   1.000
_cell.angle_alpha   90.00
_cell.angle_beta   90.00
_cell.angle_gamma   90.00
#
_symmetry.space_group_name_H-M   'P 1'
#
loop_
_entity.id
_entity.type
_entity.pdbx_description
1 polymer ?
#
loop_
_entity_poly.entity_id
_entity_poly.type
_entity_poly.pdbx_seq_one_letter_code
_entity_poly.pdbx_strand_id
1 'polypeptide(L)'
;TLISPHPHLYASFCAPYNRDYLNAYCPVCGGRIVKTKSRYACENMLSKHPTCDFYLPNYYCGRIITPKEAEDFCNGQGDILDDLYDRKKKRHYSAYINRHPDGSLTWDSVVGSCPICGGSVLVSGSAFNCSNNAKSKTCTFHVWRNYEHHRLTLTEIRDLLKDGKTKPFIAYDEKGHKSNCYLMLGQNGEVITKNI
;
A
#
# COMPACT_ATOMS: atom_id res chain seq x y z
N THR A 1 3.69 -72.82 -8.85
CA THR A 1 2.63 -71.83 -8.50
C THR A 1 3.31 -70.56 -8.01
N LEU A 2 3.39 -69.56 -8.87
CA LEU A 2 4.04 -68.29 -8.63
C LEU A 2 3.00 -67.35 -7.97
N ILE A 3 3.29 -66.85 -6.79
CA ILE A 3 2.54 -65.84 -6.11
C ILE A 3 3.20 -64.48 -6.43
N SER A 4 2.50 -63.65 -7.20
CA SER A 4 2.91 -62.28 -7.52
C SER A 4 2.70 -61.38 -6.30
N PRO A 5 3.69 -60.54 -5.93
CA PRO A 5 3.46 -59.53 -4.89
C PRO A 5 2.74 -58.34 -5.47
N HIS A 6 1.58 -58.00 -4.91
CA HIS A 6 0.89 -56.77 -5.19
C HIS A 6 1.73 -55.56 -4.76
N PRO A 7 1.91 -54.54 -5.60
CA PRO A 7 2.47 -53.28 -5.16
C PRO A 7 1.43 -52.54 -4.33
N HIS A 8 1.70 -52.41 -3.04
CA HIS A 8 0.99 -51.49 -2.19
C HIS A 8 1.21 -50.05 -2.70
N LEU A 9 0.24 -49.55 -3.40
CA LEU A 9 0.09 -48.12 -3.68
C LEU A 9 -0.12 -47.40 -2.35
N TYR A 10 0.95 -46.92 -1.75
CA TYR A 10 0.87 -45.82 -0.78
C TYR A 10 0.46 -44.56 -1.51
N ALA A 11 -0.82 -44.42 -1.78
CA ALA A 11 -1.42 -43.12 -2.02
C ALA A 11 -1.28 -42.35 -0.70
N SER A 12 -0.21 -41.57 -0.57
CA SER A 12 -0.14 -40.50 0.42
C SER A 12 -1.28 -39.55 0.11
N PHE A 13 -2.41 -39.76 0.79
CA PHE A 13 -3.47 -38.76 0.92
C PHE A 13 -2.88 -37.60 1.73
N CYS A 14 -2.11 -36.72 1.06
CA CYS A 14 -1.98 -35.36 1.51
C CYS A 14 -3.39 -34.76 1.35
N ALA A 15 -4.17 -34.75 2.42
CA ALA A 15 -5.36 -33.93 2.47
C ALA A 15 -4.97 -32.54 1.93
N PRO A 16 -5.75 -31.94 1.01
CA PRO A 16 -5.44 -30.62 0.52
C PRO A 16 -5.44 -29.72 1.74
N TYR A 17 -4.28 -29.23 2.13
CA TYR A 17 -4.13 -28.20 3.14
C TYR A 17 -4.94 -27.03 2.60
N ASN A 18 -6.14 -26.84 3.16
CA ASN A 18 -7.04 -25.76 2.71
C ASN A 18 -6.40 -24.43 3.12
N ARG A 19 -5.44 -23.97 2.30
CA ARG A 19 -4.75 -22.71 2.50
C ARG A 19 -5.69 -21.60 2.05
N ASP A 20 -5.87 -20.61 2.91
CA ASP A 20 -6.60 -19.38 2.62
C ASP A 20 -5.73 -18.49 1.73
N TYR A 21 -5.84 -18.67 0.40
CA TYR A 21 -5.09 -17.91 -0.58
C TYR A 21 -5.74 -16.57 -0.85
N LEU A 22 -4.91 -15.51 -0.94
CA LEU A 22 -5.30 -14.22 -1.45
C LEU A 22 -5.33 -14.21 -2.98
N ASN A 23 -6.06 -13.25 -3.57
CA ASN A 23 -6.02 -12.98 -5.00
C ASN A 23 -4.79 -12.11 -5.34
N ALA A 24 -3.62 -12.61 -5.02
CA ALA A 24 -2.36 -11.92 -5.18
C ALA A 24 -1.19 -12.88 -5.33
N TYR A 25 -0.14 -12.40 -5.98
CA TYR A 25 1.11 -13.11 -6.17
C TYR A 25 2.25 -12.44 -5.42
N CYS A 26 3.21 -13.24 -4.99
CA CYS A 26 4.39 -12.75 -4.30
C CYS A 26 5.21 -11.83 -5.20
N PRO A 27 5.46 -10.58 -4.79
CA PRO A 27 6.21 -9.63 -5.59
C PRO A 27 7.72 -9.97 -5.70
N VAL A 28 8.19 -11.00 -4.97
CA VAL A 28 9.59 -11.46 -5.00
C VAL A 28 9.77 -12.63 -5.95
N CYS A 29 8.91 -13.66 -5.85
CA CYS A 29 9.12 -14.91 -6.58
C CYS A 29 7.91 -15.37 -7.42
N GLY A 30 6.81 -14.63 -7.43
CA GLY A 30 5.61 -14.97 -8.18
C GLY A 30 4.76 -16.10 -7.57
N GLY A 31 5.14 -16.70 -6.43
CA GLY A 31 4.31 -17.69 -5.73
C GLY A 31 3.03 -17.06 -5.18
N ARG A 32 2.03 -17.86 -4.84
CA ARG A 32 0.76 -17.36 -4.30
C ARG A 32 0.92 -16.85 -2.87
N ILE A 33 0.09 -15.89 -2.48
CA ILE A 33 0.05 -15.36 -1.10
C ILE A 33 -0.99 -16.12 -0.29
N VAL A 34 -0.57 -16.61 0.87
CA VAL A 34 -1.38 -17.36 1.83
C VAL A 34 -1.63 -16.50 3.06
N LYS A 35 -2.90 -16.39 3.47
CA LYS A 35 -3.26 -15.81 4.75
C LYS A 35 -3.01 -16.83 5.86
N THR A 36 -2.23 -16.46 6.84
CA THR A 36 -1.98 -17.24 8.05
C THR A 36 -2.56 -16.50 9.27
N LYS A 37 -2.45 -17.10 10.45
CA LYS A 37 -2.93 -16.48 11.69
C LYS A 37 -2.26 -15.12 11.98
N SER A 38 -1.00 -14.93 11.59
CA SER A 38 -0.21 -13.74 11.97
C SER A 38 0.34 -12.93 10.80
N ARG A 39 0.22 -13.43 9.57
CA ARG A 39 0.83 -12.80 8.39
C ARG A 39 0.20 -13.26 7.08
N TYR A 40 0.44 -12.50 6.03
CA TYR A 40 0.25 -12.87 4.63
C TYR A 40 1.61 -13.29 4.08
N ALA A 41 1.79 -14.56 3.78
CA ALA A 41 3.09 -15.14 3.45
C ALA A 41 3.09 -15.75 2.05
N CYS A 42 4.22 -15.70 1.39
CA CYS A 42 4.42 -16.45 0.16
C CYS A 42 4.32 -17.96 0.44
N GLU A 43 3.62 -18.71 -0.42
CA GLU A 43 3.53 -20.18 -0.29
C GLU A 43 4.88 -20.87 -0.31
N ASN A 44 5.86 -20.32 -1.07
CA ASN A 44 7.21 -20.80 -1.14
C ASN A 44 8.02 -20.58 0.15
N MET A 45 7.62 -19.59 0.97
CA MET A 45 8.13 -19.42 2.34
C MET A 45 7.62 -20.50 3.29
N LEU A 46 6.38 -20.96 3.07
CA LEU A 46 5.70 -21.95 3.90
C LEU A 46 5.95 -23.40 3.44
N SER A 47 6.80 -23.59 2.45
CA SER A 47 7.16 -24.92 1.94
C SER A 47 8.13 -25.64 2.89
N LYS A 48 8.27 -26.96 2.74
CA LYS A 48 9.23 -27.76 3.51
C LYS A 48 10.68 -27.31 3.25
N HIS A 49 10.95 -26.81 2.04
CA HIS A 49 12.23 -26.24 1.63
C HIS A 49 11.98 -24.82 1.14
N PRO A 50 12.05 -23.80 2.02
CA PRO A 50 11.74 -22.43 1.66
C PRO A 50 12.70 -21.90 0.60
N THR A 51 12.11 -21.31 -0.46
CA THR A 51 12.85 -20.65 -1.55
C THR A 51 12.50 -19.16 -1.64
N CYS A 52 11.71 -18.64 -0.71
CA CYS A 52 11.30 -17.26 -0.60
C CYS A 52 11.11 -16.93 0.89
N ASP A 53 11.34 -15.69 1.27
CA ASP A 53 11.20 -15.18 2.64
C ASP A 53 10.14 -14.05 2.75
N PHE A 54 9.41 -13.79 1.66
CA PHE A 54 8.43 -12.71 1.62
C PHE A 54 7.22 -12.96 2.51
N TYR A 55 6.91 -11.97 3.37
CA TYR A 55 5.66 -11.87 4.10
C TYR A 55 5.30 -10.42 4.44
N LEU A 56 4.01 -10.17 4.67
CA LEU A 56 3.49 -8.97 5.32
C LEU A 56 2.87 -9.36 6.67
N PRO A 57 3.12 -8.63 7.75
CA PRO A 57 2.39 -8.84 9.00
C PRO A 57 0.90 -8.49 8.78
N ASN A 58 0.00 -9.25 9.39
CA ASN A 58 -1.42 -8.90 9.37
C ASN A 58 -1.82 -7.94 10.52
N TYR A 59 -0.86 -7.61 11.39
CA TYR A 59 -1.02 -6.62 12.45
C TYR A 59 0.26 -5.81 12.57
N TYR A 60 0.14 -4.48 12.48
CA TYR A 60 1.26 -3.57 12.57
C TYR A 60 0.87 -2.26 13.24
N CYS A 61 1.68 -1.80 14.20
CA CYS A 61 1.50 -0.51 14.88
C CYS A 61 0.05 -0.24 15.34
N GLY A 62 -0.56 -1.21 16.05
CA GLY A 62 -1.91 -1.05 16.60
C GLY A 62 -3.06 -1.29 15.61
N ARG A 63 -2.77 -1.60 14.35
CA ARG A 63 -3.73 -1.74 13.25
C ARG A 63 -3.68 -3.13 12.63
N ILE A 64 -4.84 -3.64 12.23
CA ILE A 64 -4.95 -4.83 11.38
C ILE A 64 -4.74 -4.40 9.93
N ILE A 65 -3.86 -5.09 9.22
CA ILE A 65 -3.73 -5.03 7.77
C ILE A 65 -4.76 -6.01 7.19
N THR A 66 -5.67 -5.53 6.38
CA THR A 66 -6.73 -6.36 5.81
C THR A 66 -6.21 -7.22 4.65
N PRO A 67 -6.90 -8.34 4.30
CA PRO A 67 -6.57 -9.12 3.12
C PRO A 67 -6.51 -8.29 1.83
N LYS A 68 -7.48 -7.37 1.66
CA LYS A 68 -7.53 -6.50 0.48
C LYS A 68 -6.32 -5.58 0.37
N GLU A 69 -5.88 -4.96 1.48
CA GLU A 69 -4.68 -4.13 1.51
C GLU A 69 -3.40 -4.93 1.19
N ALA A 70 -3.34 -6.17 1.66
CA ALA A 70 -2.23 -7.08 1.34
C ALA A 70 -2.25 -7.48 -0.15
N GLU A 71 -3.42 -7.75 -0.73
CA GLU A 71 -3.59 -8.01 -2.15
C GLU A 71 -3.15 -6.81 -2.99
N ASP A 72 -3.65 -5.61 -2.66
CA ASP A 72 -3.32 -4.38 -3.37
C ASP A 72 -1.82 -4.11 -3.34
N PHE A 73 -1.19 -4.27 -2.17
CA PHE A 73 0.26 -4.14 -2.07
C PHE A 73 1.01 -5.15 -2.95
N CYS A 74 0.66 -6.43 -2.88
CA CYS A 74 1.33 -7.48 -3.65
C CYS A 74 1.13 -7.30 -5.17
N ASN A 75 -0.01 -6.74 -5.58
CA ASN A 75 -0.32 -6.44 -6.98
C ASN A 75 0.22 -5.06 -7.45
N GLY A 76 1.05 -4.39 -6.64
CA GLY A 76 1.64 -3.09 -6.98
C GLY A 76 0.67 -1.90 -6.87
N GLN A 77 -0.48 -2.10 -6.25
CA GLN A 77 -1.54 -1.10 -6.04
C GLN A 77 -1.62 -0.63 -4.57
N GLY A 78 -0.57 -0.87 -3.80
CA GLY A 78 -0.52 -0.51 -2.39
C GLY A 78 -0.72 0.99 -2.17
N ASP A 79 -1.56 1.33 -1.20
CA ASP A 79 -1.90 2.71 -0.85
C ASP A 79 -1.52 3.06 0.59
N ILE A 80 -1.90 4.24 1.00
CA ILE A 80 -1.65 4.79 2.33
C ILE A 80 -2.55 4.11 3.34
N LEU A 81 -1.93 3.60 4.39
CA LEU A 81 -2.59 3.01 5.55
C LEU A 81 -2.70 4.06 6.65
N ASP A 82 -3.91 4.28 7.11
CA ASP A 82 -4.22 5.21 8.21
C ASP A 82 -4.31 4.50 9.56
N ASP A 83 -4.41 5.28 10.64
CA ASP A 83 -4.62 4.80 12.01
C ASP A 83 -3.53 3.86 12.56
N LEU A 84 -2.32 3.94 12.01
CA LEU A 84 -1.16 3.34 12.62
C LEU A 84 -0.82 4.09 13.92
N TYR A 85 -0.51 3.36 15.01
CA TYR A 85 -0.26 3.97 16.31
C TYR A 85 1.21 3.88 16.71
N ASP A 86 1.86 5.04 16.87
CA ASP A 86 3.21 5.16 17.41
C ASP A 86 3.14 5.16 18.95
N ARG A 87 3.52 4.04 19.56
CA ARG A 87 3.51 3.87 21.03
C ARG A 87 4.47 4.82 21.75
N LYS A 88 5.59 5.19 21.13
CA LYS A 88 6.59 6.08 21.73
C LYS A 88 6.09 7.53 21.74
N LYS A 89 5.51 7.97 20.65
CA LYS A 89 4.98 9.33 20.50
C LYS A 89 3.51 9.45 20.92
N LYS A 90 2.86 8.34 21.30
CA LYS A 90 1.44 8.27 21.71
C LYS A 90 0.51 8.98 20.74
N ARG A 91 0.69 8.76 19.43
CA ARG A 91 -0.13 9.39 18.39
C ARG A 91 -0.40 8.46 17.23
N HIS A 92 -1.52 8.69 16.55
CA HIS A 92 -1.80 8.06 15.27
C HIS A 92 -1.01 8.73 14.15
N TYR A 93 -0.70 7.96 13.12
CA TYR A 93 -0.02 8.43 11.92
C TYR A 93 -0.46 7.63 10.70
N SER A 94 -0.13 8.13 9.51
CA SER A 94 -0.34 7.46 8.24
C SER A 94 0.99 7.12 7.60
N ALA A 95 1.06 5.97 6.95
CA ALA A 95 2.23 5.51 6.22
C ALA A 95 1.81 4.58 5.08
N TYR A 96 2.72 4.31 4.17
CA TYR A 96 2.58 3.27 3.16
C TYR A 96 3.73 2.27 3.26
N ILE A 97 3.51 1.08 2.71
CA ILE A 97 4.55 0.06 2.64
C ILE A 97 5.38 0.32 1.39
N ASN A 98 6.68 0.49 1.58
CA ASN A 98 7.63 0.62 0.49
C ASN A 98 8.46 -0.66 0.37
N ARG A 99 8.58 -1.19 -0.85
CA ARG A 99 9.41 -2.36 -1.16
C ARG A 99 10.68 -1.90 -1.84
N HIS A 100 11.81 -2.26 -1.29
CA HIS A 100 13.12 -1.98 -1.85
C HIS A 100 13.54 -3.02 -2.90
N PRO A 101 14.50 -2.70 -3.79
CA PRO A 101 15.00 -3.65 -4.79
C PRO A 101 15.58 -4.95 -4.22
N ASP A 102 16.12 -4.91 -3.00
CA ASP A 102 16.61 -6.07 -2.25
C ASP A 102 15.51 -6.95 -1.64
N GLY A 103 14.23 -6.59 -1.86
CA GLY A 103 13.07 -7.28 -1.33
C GLY A 103 12.67 -6.84 0.09
N SER A 104 13.47 -6.03 0.78
CA SER A 104 13.13 -5.52 2.11
C SER A 104 11.93 -4.58 2.06
N LEU A 105 11.19 -4.52 3.19
CA LEU A 105 10.01 -3.68 3.35
C LEU A 105 10.26 -2.61 4.40
N THR A 106 9.90 -1.38 4.09
CA THR A 106 9.88 -0.28 5.06
C THR A 106 8.51 0.39 5.10
N TRP A 107 8.22 1.02 6.23
CA TRP A 107 7.03 1.84 6.42
C TRP A 107 7.44 3.29 6.32
N ASP A 108 6.95 3.97 5.31
CA ASP A 108 7.36 5.31 4.97
C ASP A 108 6.16 6.27 4.97
N SER A 109 6.42 7.51 5.35
CA SER A 109 5.45 8.60 5.29
C SER A 109 5.85 9.71 4.31
N VAL A 110 7.03 9.63 3.72
CA VAL A 110 7.51 10.60 2.72
C VAL A 110 6.99 10.20 1.34
N VAL A 111 6.12 11.01 0.75
CA VAL A 111 5.48 10.73 -0.54
C VAL A 111 6.23 11.35 -1.73
N GLY A 112 7.07 12.35 -1.48
CA GLY A 112 7.87 13.03 -2.52
C GLY A 112 8.54 14.29 -2.00
N SER A 113 9.07 15.10 -2.92
CA SER A 113 9.70 16.38 -2.65
C SER A 113 8.72 17.54 -2.83
N CYS A 114 8.83 18.55 -1.98
CA CYS A 114 7.98 19.73 -2.04
C CYS A 114 8.31 20.57 -3.27
N PRO A 115 7.34 20.93 -4.12
CA PRO A 115 7.56 21.72 -5.32
C PRO A 115 7.96 23.18 -5.03
N ILE A 116 7.71 23.69 -3.81
CA ILE A 116 8.05 25.08 -3.41
C ILE A 116 9.48 25.16 -2.87
N CYS A 117 9.86 24.26 -1.95
CA CYS A 117 11.11 24.42 -1.19
C CYS A 117 12.04 23.20 -1.22
N GLY A 118 11.71 22.14 -1.96
CA GLY A 118 12.49 20.91 -2.03
C GLY A 118 12.46 20.03 -0.78
N GLY A 119 11.82 20.46 0.31
CA GLY A 119 11.66 19.66 1.52
C GLY A 119 10.81 18.42 1.29
N SER A 120 10.81 17.46 2.25
CA SER A 120 9.98 16.25 2.13
C SER A 120 8.50 16.57 2.29
N VAL A 121 7.65 15.97 1.45
CA VAL A 121 6.19 15.98 1.63
C VAL A 121 5.80 14.73 2.39
N LEU A 122 5.12 14.91 3.52
CA LEU A 122 4.73 13.84 4.45
C LEU A 122 3.23 13.64 4.42
N VAL A 123 2.80 12.38 4.45
CA VAL A 123 1.38 12.05 4.61
C VAL A 123 0.93 12.16 6.06
N SER A 124 -0.27 12.68 6.26
CA SER A 124 -1.03 12.63 7.51
C SER A 124 -2.44 12.11 7.28
N GLY A 125 -3.25 11.97 8.32
CA GLY A 125 -4.64 11.49 8.18
C GLY A 125 -5.50 12.33 7.24
N SER A 126 -5.29 13.65 7.19
CA SER A 126 -6.11 14.59 6.42
C SER A 126 -5.41 15.25 5.24
N ALA A 127 -4.08 15.31 5.23
CA ALA A 127 -3.34 16.07 4.23
C ALA A 127 -1.94 15.51 3.96
N PHE A 128 -1.37 15.95 2.84
CA PHE A 128 0.04 15.87 2.53
C PHE A 128 0.68 17.23 2.83
N ASN A 129 1.67 17.26 3.70
CA ASN A 129 2.27 18.50 4.19
C ASN A 129 3.76 18.53 3.96
N CYS A 130 4.29 19.67 3.55
CA CYS A 130 5.72 19.87 3.55
C CYS A 130 6.30 19.80 4.97
N SER A 131 7.41 19.10 5.15
CA SER A 131 8.12 19.02 6.44
C SER A 131 8.51 20.39 7.00
N ASN A 132 8.79 21.37 6.14
CA ASN A 132 9.13 22.73 6.52
C ASN A 132 7.91 23.58 6.88
N ASN A 133 6.68 23.16 6.49
CA ASN A 133 5.45 23.74 7.01
C ASN A 133 5.25 23.35 8.47
N ALA A 134 5.39 22.07 8.77
CA ALA A 134 5.16 21.55 10.12
C ALA A 134 6.21 21.99 11.15
N LYS A 135 7.47 22.11 10.73
CA LYS A 135 8.60 22.37 11.64
C LYS A 135 8.93 23.86 11.81
N SER A 136 9.04 24.59 10.73
CA SER A 136 9.57 25.96 10.74
C SER A 136 8.59 27.00 10.21
N LYS A 137 7.45 26.58 9.66
CA LYS A 137 6.47 27.43 8.98
C LYS A 137 7.07 28.27 7.85
N THR A 138 8.18 27.81 7.27
CA THR A 138 8.86 28.48 6.17
C THR A 138 8.33 28.06 4.79
N CYS A 139 7.42 27.10 4.74
CA CYS A 139 6.78 26.63 3.53
C CYS A 139 5.27 26.47 3.76
N THR A 140 4.48 26.89 2.79
CA THR A 140 3.00 26.83 2.87
C THR A 140 2.41 25.63 2.16
N PHE A 141 3.23 24.79 1.50
CA PHE A 141 2.74 23.69 0.69
C PHE A 141 1.97 22.66 1.51
N HIS A 142 0.73 22.45 1.13
CA HIS A 142 -0.10 21.34 1.61
C HIS A 142 -1.13 20.94 0.55
N VAL A 143 -1.59 19.71 0.59
CA VAL A 143 -2.64 19.15 -0.27
C VAL A 143 -3.58 18.35 0.61
N TRP A 144 -4.88 18.67 0.59
CA TRP A 144 -5.88 17.89 1.31
C TRP A 144 -6.01 16.50 0.68
N ARG A 145 -6.18 15.47 1.50
CA ARG A 145 -6.37 14.10 1.00
C ARG A 145 -7.77 13.84 0.46
N ASN A 146 -8.76 14.56 0.95
CA ASN A 146 -10.14 14.44 0.48
C ASN A 146 -10.48 15.61 -0.45
N TYR A 147 -10.92 15.26 -1.63
CA TYR A 147 -11.29 16.17 -2.70
C TYR A 147 -12.69 15.79 -3.20
N GLU A 148 -13.73 16.56 -2.83
CA GLU A 148 -15.09 16.29 -3.28
C GLU A 148 -15.44 14.78 -3.21
N HIS A 149 -15.37 14.19 -2.03
CA HIS A 149 -15.58 12.76 -1.76
C HIS A 149 -14.61 11.77 -2.47
N HIS A 150 -13.60 12.27 -3.19
CA HIS A 150 -12.49 11.47 -3.67
C HIS A 150 -11.31 11.57 -2.70
N ARG A 151 -10.81 10.42 -2.25
CA ARG A 151 -9.62 10.37 -1.39
C ARG A 151 -8.38 10.13 -2.25
N LEU A 152 -7.48 11.11 -2.29
CA LEU A 152 -6.25 11.02 -3.07
C LEU A 152 -5.38 9.83 -2.62
N THR A 153 -5.04 9.00 -3.58
CA THR A 153 -4.17 7.83 -3.42
C THR A 153 -2.69 8.21 -3.38
N LEU A 154 -1.84 7.26 -2.98
CA LEU A 154 -0.39 7.42 -3.02
C LEU A 154 0.12 7.70 -4.44
N THR A 155 -0.48 7.06 -5.45
CA THR A 155 -0.10 7.26 -6.86
C THR A 155 -0.45 8.68 -7.32
N GLU A 156 -1.66 9.15 -7.03
CA GLU A 156 -2.11 10.48 -7.46
C GLU A 156 -1.27 11.61 -6.84
N ILE A 157 -0.94 11.51 -5.55
CA ILE A 157 -0.06 12.53 -4.95
C ILE A 157 1.35 12.49 -5.53
N ARG A 158 1.88 11.32 -5.83
CA ARG A 158 3.19 11.17 -6.48
C ARG A 158 3.20 11.74 -7.89
N ASP A 159 2.16 11.45 -8.68
CA ASP A 159 1.99 12.04 -10.02
C ASP A 159 1.92 13.57 -9.92
N LEU A 160 1.14 14.12 -8.98
CA LEU A 160 1.05 15.56 -8.75
C LEU A 160 2.41 16.20 -8.41
N LEU A 161 3.18 15.57 -7.51
CA LEU A 161 4.48 16.10 -7.09
C LEU A 161 5.57 15.98 -8.17
N LYS A 162 5.52 14.94 -9.00
CA LYS A 162 6.50 14.64 -10.02
C LYS A 162 6.21 15.35 -11.35
N ASP A 163 4.94 15.22 -11.81
CA ASP A 163 4.52 15.61 -13.15
C ASP A 163 3.72 16.94 -13.14
N GLY A 164 3.50 17.51 -11.94
CA GLY A 164 2.72 18.74 -11.75
C GLY A 164 1.21 18.55 -11.91
N LYS A 165 0.73 17.32 -12.15
CA LYS A 165 -0.69 17.02 -12.31
C LYS A 165 -1.00 15.56 -11.99
N THR A 166 -2.23 15.28 -11.53
CA THR A 166 -2.73 13.91 -11.38
C THR A 166 -3.28 13.38 -12.71
N LYS A 167 -3.49 12.07 -12.77
CA LYS A 167 -4.44 11.51 -13.76
C LYS A 167 -5.85 11.96 -13.43
N PRO A 168 -6.78 11.95 -14.41
CA PRO A 168 -8.18 12.21 -14.16
C PRO A 168 -8.77 11.21 -13.16
N PHE A 169 -9.62 11.71 -12.25
CA PHE A 169 -10.39 10.91 -11.32
C PHE A 169 -11.84 11.44 -11.23
N ILE A 170 -12.71 10.63 -10.62
CA ILE A 170 -14.09 10.99 -10.41
C ILE A 170 -14.24 11.58 -9.02
N ALA A 171 -14.77 12.79 -8.95
CA ALA A 171 -15.19 13.46 -7.74
C ALA A 171 -16.72 13.57 -7.67
N TYR A 172 -17.27 13.79 -6.48
CA TYR A 172 -18.70 13.95 -6.25
C TYR A 172 -18.92 15.16 -5.37
N ASP A 173 -19.77 16.09 -5.81
CA ASP A 173 -20.17 17.22 -5.00
C ASP A 173 -21.07 16.81 -3.81
N GLU A 174 -21.43 17.75 -2.95
CA GLU A 174 -22.30 17.52 -1.78
C GLU A 174 -23.69 16.99 -2.16
N LYS A 175 -24.14 17.20 -3.41
CA LYS A 175 -25.41 16.72 -3.94
C LYS A 175 -25.29 15.37 -4.65
N GLY A 176 -24.07 14.81 -4.72
CA GLY A 176 -23.79 13.55 -5.37
C GLY A 176 -23.63 13.66 -6.90
N HIS A 177 -23.53 14.85 -7.48
CA HIS A 177 -23.24 15.00 -8.89
C HIS A 177 -21.80 14.61 -9.18
N LYS A 178 -21.63 13.78 -10.20
CA LYS A 178 -20.35 13.26 -10.64
C LYS A 178 -19.65 14.27 -11.54
N SER A 179 -18.39 14.57 -11.25
CA SER A 179 -17.49 15.34 -12.12
C SER A 179 -16.23 14.51 -12.43
N ASN A 180 -15.71 14.69 -13.64
CA ASN A 180 -14.41 14.13 -14.02
C ASN A 180 -13.39 15.27 -13.97
N CYS A 181 -12.40 15.17 -13.08
CA CYS A 181 -11.46 16.23 -12.82
C CYS A 181 -10.04 15.70 -12.60
N TYR A 182 -9.08 16.60 -12.56
CA TYR A 182 -7.72 16.33 -12.13
C TYR A 182 -7.17 17.50 -11.34
N LEU A 183 -6.15 17.24 -10.51
CA LEU A 183 -5.41 18.28 -9.81
C LEU A 183 -4.16 18.65 -10.60
N MET A 184 -3.81 19.94 -10.56
CA MET A 184 -2.55 20.45 -11.09
C MET A 184 -1.91 21.45 -10.12
N LEU A 185 -0.58 21.53 -10.19
CA LEU A 185 0.19 22.56 -9.48
C LEU A 185 0.22 23.85 -10.31
N GLY A 186 -0.11 24.95 -9.67
CA GLY A 186 0.11 26.29 -10.19
C GLY A 186 1.55 26.75 -10.01
N GLN A 187 1.86 27.96 -10.48
CA GLN A 187 3.23 28.51 -10.51
C GLN A 187 3.87 28.66 -9.12
N ASN A 188 3.05 28.89 -8.08
CA ASN A 188 3.51 29.05 -6.71
C ASN A 188 3.28 27.78 -5.86
N GLY A 189 3.00 26.63 -6.49
CA GLY A 189 2.73 25.37 -5.83
C GLY A 189 1.35 25.26 -5.23
N GLU A 190 0.41 26.16 -5.55
CA GLU A 190 -1.00 26.02 -5.21
C GLU A 190 -1.62 24.86 -5.98
N VAL A 191 -2.57 24.16 -5.35
CA VAL A 191 -3.28 23.03 -5.98
C VAL A 191 -4.58 23.54 -6.60
N ILE A 192 -4.71 23.34 -7.89
CA ILE A 192 -5.83 23.80 -8.72
C ILE A 192 -6.58 22.58 -9.23
N THR A 193 -7.90 22.56 -9.06
CA THR A 193 -8.78 21.56 -9.69
C THR A 193 -9.17 22.00 -11.09
N LYS A 194 -9.12 21.08 -12.04
CA LYS A 194 -9.58 21.26 -13.42
C LYS A 194 -10.62 20.21 -13.75
N ASN A 195 -11.77 20.65 -14.24
CA ASN A 195 -12.82 19.78 -14.77
C ASN A 195 -12.54 19.47 -16.25
N ILE A 196 -12.91 18.25 -16.67
CA ILE A 196 -12.77 17.75 -18.04
C ILE A 196 -14.14 17.64 -18.68
#